data_57dd0b360fc279bbcc28a6fd01a137cb
#
_entry.id   57dd0b360fc279bbcc28a6fd01a137cb
#
_cell.length_a   1.000
_cell.length_b   1.000
_cell.length_c   1.000
_cell.angle_alpha   90.00
_cell.angle_beta   90.00
_cell.angle_gamma   90.00
#
_symmetry.space_group_name_H-M   'P 1'
#
loop_
_entity.id
_entity.type
_entity.pdbx_description
1 polymer ?
#
loop_
_entity_poly.entity_id
_entity_poly.type
_entity_poly.pdbx_seq_one_letter_code
_entity_poly.pdbx_strand_id
1 'polypeptide(L)'
;KYNKCDDIYVLGHGGNMGVADHTAVDMTRLSNGTKNAMCPGSCVVATSLINDTSFDQWMVAWLQQRTSTRTKSQMKKSLVYGISSSGKSKDVNKALQWASDNGLEICLITGKEISENIKGLTEVVLGTQYYHTTEVLSLLLQYQLTHGSGKECPPIGQNSPEELEKLNWTKGIREHSYPDEEINLGIDFDGVIHKNSKGFFDGTIYDGPIDGTEDALKKLSAKYTLICYTAKAKPDRMLINGKTGTEMIWEWLKKYNFDQYISKVTSEKPRAVAYIDDKAIKFNDWDSCLKDLKKGDII
;
A
#
# COMPACT_ATOMS: atom_id res chain seq x y z
N LYS A 1 -0.88 17.00 -28.63
CA LYS A 1 -0.84 15.67 -29.22
C LYS A 1 -2.09 14.86 -28.86
N TYR A 2 -2.38 14.63 -27.59
CA TYR A 2 -3.52 13.84 -27.12
C TYR A 2 -4.84 14.18 -27.82
N ASN A 3 -5.22 15.46 -27.84
CA ASN A 3 -6.52 15.88 -28.45
C ASN A 3 -6.60 15.65 -29.97
N LYS A 4 -5.47 15.56 -30.67
CA LYS A 4 -5.39 15.36 -32.10
C LYS A 4 -5.36 13.92 -32.56
N CYS A 5 -5.15 12.99 -31.63
CA CYS A 5 -4.99 11.57 -31.93
C CYS A 5 -6.23 10.80 -31.52
N ASP A 6 -6.59 9.85 -32.38
CA ASP A 6 -7.76 8.96 -32.23
C ASP A 6 -7.31 7.63 -31.57
N ASP A 7 -6.22 7.04 -32.07
CA ASP A 7 -5.61 5.83 -31.48
C ASP A 7 -4.47 6.19 -30.54
N ILE A 8 -4.45 5.61 -29.33
CA ILE A 8 -3.43 5.85 -28.33
C ILE A 8 -2.86 4.51 -27.83
N TYR A 9 -1.55 4.35 -27.97
CA TYR A 9 -0.82 3.17 -27.53
C TYR A 9 -0.03 3.52 -26.27
N VAL A 10 -0.50 3.04 -25.12
CA VAL A 10 0.11 3.37 -23.83
C VAL A 10 1.09 2.26 -23.44
N LEU A 11 2.33 2.64 -23.18
CA LEU A 11 3.42 1.71 -22.91
C LEU A 11 4.02 2.00 -21.53
N GLY A 12 4.36 0.96 -20.79
CA GLY A 12 5.05 1.02 -19.51
C GLY A 12 5.75 -0.29 -19.22
N HIS A 13 6.57 -0.32 -18.16
CA HIS A 13 7.25 -1.53 -17.71
C HIS A 13 7.18 -1.64 -16.19
N GLY A 14 7.00 -2.86 -15.64
CA GLY A 14 6.82 -3.07 -14.22
C GLY A 14 5.59 -2.35 -13.67
N GLY A 15 5.75 -1.56 -12.59
CA GLY A 15 4.65 -0.76 -12.01
C GLY A 15 4.07 0.26 -12.98
N ASN A 16 4.89 0.83 -13.85
CA ASN A 16 4.42 1.72 -14.91
C ASN A 16 3.53 1.01 -15.96
N MET A 17 3.60 -0.33 -16.08
CA MET A 17 2.66 -1.09 -16.90
C MET A 17 1.25 -1.05 -16.30
N GLY A 18 1.13 -1.17 -14.98
CA GLY A 18 -0.16 -1.02 -14.28
C GLY A 18 -0.75 0.39 -14.48
N VAL A 19 0.09 1.43 -14.40
CA VAL A 19 -0.32 2.81 -14.70
C VAL A 19 -0.76 2.93 -16.16
N ALA A 20 -0.01 2.35 -17.10
CA ALA A 20 -0.32 2.39 -18.55
C ALA A 20 -1.65 1.68 -18.88
N ASP A 21 -1.91 0.54 -18.26
CA ASP A 21 -3.14 -0.23 -18.47
C ASP A 21 -4.36 0.54 -17.93
N HIS A 22 -4.27 1.06 -16.70
CA HIS A 22 -5.31 1.93 -16.13
C HIS A 22 -5.56 3.16 -17.01
N THR A 23 -4.49 3.81 -17.47
CA THR A 23 -4.54 4.97 -18.35
C THR A 23 -5.30 4.66 -19.66
N ALA A 24 -5.01 3.52 -20.30
CA ALA A 24 -5.67 3.14 -21.55
C ALA A 24 -7.18 2.95 -21.36
N VAL A 25 -7.58 2.32 -20.25
CA VAL A 25 -8.99 2.15 -19.89
C VAL A 25 -9.68 3.51 -19.71
N ASP A 26 -9.09 4.42 -18.94
CA ASP A 26 -9.69 5.72 -18.67
C ASP A 26 -9.71 6.63 -19.92
N MET A 27 -8.66 6.65 -20.71
CA MET A 27 -8.63 7.41 -21.95
C MET A 27 -9.72 6.96 -22.93
N THR A 28 -10.01 5.66 -23.01
CA THR A 28 -11.09 5.13 -23.83
C THR A 28 -12.46 5.46 -23.23
N ARG A 29 -12.67 5.15 -21.97
CA ARG A 29 -13.93 5.31 -21.27
C ARG A 29 -14.36 6.78 -21.19
N LEU A 30 -13.45 7.67 -20.78
CA LEU A 30 -13.73 9.08 -20.57
C LEU A 30 -13.75 9.91 -21.86
N SER A 31 -13.45 9.33 -23.02
CA SER A 31 -13.47 10.01 -24.31
C SER A 31 -14.80 9.95 -25.04
N ASN A 32 -15.83 9.29 -24.48
CA ASN A 32 -17.11 9.03 -25.14
C ASN A 32 -16.92 8.39 -26.54
N GLY A 33 -16.00 7.44 -26.64
CA GLY A 33 -15.71 6.73 -27.90
C GLY A 33 -14.90 7.50 -28.94
N THR A 34 -14.41 8.70 -28.61
CA THR A 34 -13.60 9.48 -29.59
C THR A 34 -12.13 9.03 -29.56
N LYS A 35 -11.71 8.23 -28.61
CA LYS A 35 -10.36 7.69 -28.49
C LYS A 35 -10.38 6.18 -28.30
N ASN A 36 -9.46 5.52 -28.98
CA ASN A 36 -9.21 4.09 -28.85
C ASN A 36 -7.84 3.91 -28.22
N ALA A 37 -7.80 3.88 -26.89
CA ALA A 37 -6.55 3.71 -26.15
C ALA A 37 -6.37 2.25 -25.76
N MET A 38 -5.14 1.75 -25.87
CA MET A 38 -4.82 0.36 -25.57
C MET A 38 -3.40 0.23 -25.00
N CYS A 39 -3.23 -0.77 -24.15
CA CYS A 39 -1.96 -1.12 -23.50
C CYS A 39 -1.69 -2.62 -23.67
N PRO A 40 -0.44 -3.07 -23.84
CA PRO A 40 -0.09 -4.50 -23.86
C PRO A 40 0.00 -5.09 -22.43
N GLY A 41 -0.95 -4.75 -21.55
CA GLY A 41 -0.91 -5.09 -20.11
C GLY A 41 -1.06 -6.57 -19.77
N SER A 42 -1.47 -7.42 -20.73
CA SER A 42 -1.56 -8.85 -20.50
C SER A 42 -0.18 -9.51 -20.45
N CYS A 43 0.09 -10.28 -19.38
CA CYS A 43 1.33 -11.06 -19.26
C CYS A 43 1.49 -12.07 -20.42
N VAL A 44 0.42 -12.62 -20.96
CA VAL A 44 0.43 -13.53 -22.11
C VAL A 44 0.93 -12.79 -23.35
N VAL A 45 0.44 -11.58 -23.63
CA VAL A 45 0.91 -10.75 -24.74
C VAL A 45 2.39 -10.41 -24.60
N ALA A 46 2.80 -9.94 -23.44
CA ALA A 46 4.20 -9.56 -23.20
C ALA A 46 5.15 -10.77 -23.35
N THR A 47 4.84 -11.89 -22.68
CA THR A 47 5.72 -13.06 -22.66
C THR A 47 5.80 -13.76 -24.01
N SER A 48 4.69 -13.84 -24.77
CA SER A 48 4.73 -14.42 -26.12
C SER A 48 5.57 -13.57 -27.07
N LEU A 49 5.39 -12.25 -27.07
CA LEU A 49 6.18 -11.37 -27.94
C LEU A 49 7.64 -11.29 -27.54
N ILE A 50 7.98 -11.36 -26.25
CA ILE A 50 9.35 -11.46 -25.78
C ILE A 50 10.00 -12.76 -26.27
N ASN A 51 9.28 -13.88 -26.18
CA ASN A 51 9.76 -15.19 -26.65
C ASN A 51 9.99 -15.20 -28.18
N ASP A 52 9.06 -14.60 -28.93
CA ASP A 52 9.09 -14.62 -30.39
C ASP A 52 10.06 -13.59 -30.99
N THR A 53 10.45 -12.57 -30.21
CA THR A 53 11.36 -11.50 -30.66
C THR A 53 12.56 -11.32 -29.72
N SER A 54 12.44 -10.42 -28.77
CA SER A 54 13.36 -10.21 -27.64
C SER A 54 12.73 -9.23 -26.66
N PHE A 55 13.32 -9.16 -25.46
CA PHE A 55 12.91 -8.18 -24.44
C PHE A 55 12.93 -6.73 -24.97
N ASP A 56 13.92 -6.38 -25.79
CA ASP A 56 14.06 -5.01 -26.32
C ASP A 56 13.10 -4.72 -27.51
N GLN A 57 12.50 -5.73 -28.14
CA GLN A 57 11.73 -5.59 -29.38
C GLN A 57 10.24 -5.86 -29.22
N TRP A 58 9.81 -6.45 -28.12
CA TRP A 58 8.43 -6.91 -27.96
C TRP A 58 7.38 -5.80 -28.07
N MET A 59 7.68 -4.59 -27.52
CA MET A 59 6.78 -3.45 -27.65
C MET A 59 6.70 -2.92 -29.08
N VAL A 60 7.81 -2.96 -29.80
CA VAL A 60 7.83 -2.65 -31.24
C VAL A 60 6.96 -3.64 -32.01
N ALA A 61 7.13 -4.94 -31.77
CA ALA A 61 6.35 -5.99 -32.41
C ALA A 61 4.85 -5.83 -32.10
N TRP A 62 4.51 -5.49 -30.86
CA TRP A 62 3.13 -5.19 -30.48
C TRP A 62 2.56 -4.00 -31.25
N LEU A 63 3.28 -2.89 -31.36
CA LEU A 63 2.88 -1.73 -32.14
C LEU A 63 2.68 -2.08 -33.62
N GLN A 64 3.61 -2.84 -34.21
CA GLN A 64 3.50 -3.31 -35.60
C GLN A 64 2.22 -4.11 -35.84
N GLN A 65 1.89 -5.04 -34.94
CA GLN A 65 0.64 -5.81 -35.03
C GLN A 65 -0.59 -4.90 -34.93
N ARG A 66 -0.60 -3.94 -34.00
CA ARG A 66 -1.74 -3.03 -33.81
C ARG A 66 -1.93 -2.01 -34.92
N THR A 67 -0.86 -1.68 -35.61
CA THR A 67 -0.89 -0.68 -36.68
C THR A 67 -0.85 -1.29 -38.10
N SER A 68 -0.75 -2.61 -38.21
CA SER A 68 -0.59 -3.32 -39.49
C SER A 68 -1.66 -2.98 -40.57
N THR A 69 -2.86 -2.65 -40.13
CA THR A 69 -4.00 -2.28 -41.05
C THR A 69 -4.20 -0.77 -41.10
N ARG A 70 -3.39 0.05 -40.41
CA ARG A 70 -3.55 1.50 -40.38
C ARG A 70 -2.97 2.17 -41.63
N THR A 71 -3.71 3.09 -42.20
CA THR A 71 -3.22 3.96 -43.26
C THR A 71 -2.24 5.00 -42.73
N LYS A 72 -1.42 5.59 -43.60
CA LYS A 72 -0.51 6.70 -43.23
C LYS A 72 -1.24 7.88 -42.57
N SER A 73 -2.47 8.16 -42.98
CA SER A 73 -3.28 9.21 -42.35
C SER A 73 -3.71 8.85 -40.94
N GLN A 74 -4.07 7.60 -40.68
CA GLN A 74 -4.42 7.10 -39.35
C GLN A 74 -3.18 7.04 -38.44
N MET A 75 -2.01 6.65 -38.98
CA MET A 75 -0.75 6.68 -38.25
C MET A 75 -0.41 8.09 -37.70
N LYS A 76 -0.63 9.13 -38.51
CA LYS A 76 -0.46 10.53 -38.10
C LYS A 76 -1.43 11.00 -37.01
N LYS A 77 -2.54 10.28 -36.83
CA LYS A 77 -3.54 10.50 -35.78
C LYS A 77 -3.39 9.50 -34.63
N SER A 78 -2.26 8.83 -34.56
CA SER A 78 -1.94 7.87 -33.50
C SER A 78 -0.86 8.43 -32.60
N LEU A 79 -0.96 8.17 -31.30
CA LEU A 79 -0.02 8.58 -30.26
C LEU A 79 0.56 7.34 -29.56
N VAL A 80 1.87 7.24 -29.51
CA VAL A 80 2.55 6.35 -28.57
C VAL A 80 2.93 7.12 -27.30
N TYR A 81 2.39 6.69 -26.20
CA TYR A 81 2.51 7.32 -24.89
C TYR A 81 3.28 6.40 -23.95
N GLY A 82 4.56 6.69 -23.74
CA GLY A 82 5.44 5.91 -22.87
C GLY A 82 5.48 6.42 -21.45
N ILE A 83 5.59 5.52 -20.48
CA ILE A 83 5.83 5.81 -19.06
C ILE A 83 7.06 5.02 -18.63
N SER A 84 8.13 5.69 -18.25
CA SER A 84 9.37 5.07 -17.84
C SER A 84 10.06 5.87 -16.73
N SER A 85 10.04 5.38 -15.48
CA SER A 85 10.61 6.10 -14.32
C SER A 85 12.06 6.49 -14.51
N SER A 86 12.88 5.61 -15.08
CA SER A 86 14.31 5.87 -15.32
C SER A 86 14.61 6.54 -16.65
N GLY A 87 13.66 6.54 -17.59
CA GLY A 87 13.89 6.93 -18.98
C GLY A 87 14.81 5.98 -19.78
N LYS A 88 15.22 4.85 -19.18
CA LYS A 88 16.22 3.92 -19.72
C LYS A 88 15.65 2.57 -20.14
N SER A 89 14.34 2.40 -20.13
CA SER A 89 13.67 1.16 -20.57
C SER A 89 13.85 1.01 -22.07
N LYS A 90 14.72 0.09 -22.48
CA LYS A 90 15.12 -0.09 -23.89
C LYS A 90 13.94 -0.44 -24.79
N ASP A 91 13.03 -1.26 -24.32
CA ASP A 91 11.81 -1.65 -25.03
C ASP A 91 10.90 -0.44 -25.28
N VAL A 92 10.67 0.42 -24.28
CA VAL A 92 9.91 1.67 -24.42
C VAL A 92 10.60 2.62 -25.39
N ASN A 93 11.91 2.85 -25.23
CA ASN A 93 12.67 3.79 -26.07
C ASN A 93 12.70 3.32 -27.53
N LYS A 94 12.89 2.02 -27.79
CA LYS A 94 12.81 1.45 -29.14
C LYS A 94 11.44 1.56 -29.74
N ALA A 95 10.39 1.39 -28.95
CA ALA A 95 9.01 1.57 -29.40
C ALA A 95 8.71 3.03 -29.75
N LEU A 96 9.18 3.99 -28.97
CA LEU A 96 9.07 5.43 -29.27
C LEU A 96 9.86 5.79 -30.53
N GLN A 97 11.10 5.27 -30.69
CA GLN A 97 11.88 5.49 -31.91
C GLN A 97 11.17 4.94 -33.15
N TRP A 98 10.71 3.68 -33.09
CA TRP A 98 9.95 3.07 -34.17
C TRP A 98 8.70 3.88 -34.53
N ALA A 99 7.96 4.35 -33.50
CA ALA A 99 6.75 5.15 -33.72
C ALA A 99 7.07 6.48 -34.41
N SER A 100 8.16 7.17 -34.00
CA SER A 100 8.63 8.38 -34.66
C SER A 100 8.96 8.15 -36.13
N ASP A 101 9.72 7.08 -36.44
CA ASP A 101 10.14 6.74 -37.79
C ASP A 101 8.95 6.39 -38.69
N ASN A 102 7.84 5.93 -38.11
CA ASN A 102 6.60 5.59 -38.83
C ASN A 102 5.54 6.71 -38.81
N GLY A 103 5.88 7.90 -38.30
CA GLY A 103 5.05 9.09 -38.39
C GLY A 103 3.92 9.17 -37.37
N LEU A 104 4.00 8.39 -36.26
CA LEU A 104 3.11 8.54 -35.12
C LEU A 104 3.58 9.72 -34.25
N GLU A 105 2.66 10.32 -33.52
CA GLU A 105 3.00 11.23 -32.43
C GLU A 105 3.58 10.42 -31.25
N ILE A 106 4.54 11.00 -30.55
CA ILE A 106 5.19 10.34 -29.42
C ILE A 106 5.27 11.25 -28.19
N CYS A 107 5.07 10.68 -27.02
CA CYS A 107 5.19 11.33 -25.72
C CYS A 107 5.80 10.35 -24.72
N LEU A 108 6.63 10.84 -23.83
CA LEU A 108 7.21 10.07 -22.72
C LEU A 108 7.05 10.82 -21.41
N ILE A 109 6.52 10.15 -20.41
CA ILE A 109 6.63 10.59 -19.01
C ILE A 109 7.81 9.86 -18.37
N THR A 110 8.67 10.62 -17.71
CA THR A 110 9.86 10.10 -17.07
C THR A 110 10.16 10.82 -15.75
N GLY A 111 10.83 10.14 -14.83
CA GLY A 111 11.32 10.78 -13.60
C GLY A 111 12.50 11.70 -13.84
N LYS A 112 13.33 11.40 -14.85
CA LYS A 112 14.54 12.14 -15.23
C LYS A 112 14.62 12.27 -16.74
N GLU A 113 15.28 13.31 -17.22
CA GLU A 113 15.57 13.48 -18.65
C GLU A 113 16.25 12.26 -19.25
N ILE A 114 15.82 11.90 -20.45
CA ILE A 114 16.49 10.83 -21.22
C ILE A 114 17.71 11.38 -21.94
N SER A 115 18.74 10.52 -22.11
CA SER A 115 19.94 10.85 -22.88
C SER A 115 19.76 10.67 -24.40
N GLU A 116 18.71 10.00 -24.84
CA GLU A 116 18.46 9.66 -26.23
C GLU A 116 17.69 10.78 -26.92
N ASN A 117 18.16 11.18 -28.10
CA ASN A 117 17.47 12.20 -28.89
C ASN A 117 16.52 11.52 -29.90
N ILE A 118 15.23 11.41 -29.55
CA ILE A 118 14.21 10.85 -30.42
C ILE A 118 13.46 12.00 -31.10
N LYS A 119 13.48 12.04 -32.42
CA LYS A 119 12.88 13.11 -33.22
C LYS A 119 11.37 13.23 -32.93
N GLY A 120 10.91 14.42 -32.59
CA GLY A 120 9.49 14.72 -32.36
C GLY A 120 8.97 14.26 -30.99
N LEU A 121 9.81 13.75 -30.10
CA LEU A 121 9.42 13.39 -28.76
C LEU A 121 8.97 14.61 -27.95
N THR A 122 7.82 14.48 -27.28
CA THR A 122 7.44 15.36 -26.17
C THR A 122 7.77 14.62 -24.88
N GLU A 123 8.73 15.13 -24.14
CA GLU A 123 9.13 14.57 -22.87
C GLU A 123 8.51 15.37 -21.72
N VAL A 124 7.93 14.68 -20.74
CA VAL A 124 7.42 15.24 -19.50
C VAL A 124 8.27 14.72 -18.35
N VAL A 125 9.18 15.54 -17.86
CA VAL A 125 10.10 15.20 -16.79
C VAL A 125 9.51 15.57 -15.44
N LEU A 126 9.33 14.57 -14.56
CA LEU A 126 8.70 14.74 -13.24
C LEU A 126 9.68 15.21 -12.16
N GLY A 127 10.99 15.20 -12.43
CA GLY A 127 12.00 15.64 -11.48
C GLY A 127 12.16 14.75 -10.23
N THR A 128 11.86 13.46 -10.34
CA THR A 128 11.96 12.51 -9.24
C THR A 128 12.96 11.39 -9.51
N GLN A 129 13.54 10.85 -8.42
CA GLN A 129 14.46 9.72 -8.46
C GLN A 129 13.82 8.39 -8.04
N TYR A 130 12.54 8.43 -7.61
CA TYR A 130 11.86 7.29 -7.02
C TYR A 130 10.81 6.71 -7.97
N TYR A 131 10.82 5.38 -8.13
CA TYR A 131 9.87 4.65 -8.98
C TYR A 131 8.41 4.92 -8.57
N HIS A 132 8.09 4.73 -7.29
CA HIS A 132 6.74 4.93 -6.78
C HIS A 132 6.23 6.35 -6.99
N THR A 133 7.10 7.36 -6.80
CA THR A 133 6.73 8.75 -7.05
C THR A 133 6.43 8.99 -8.53
N THR A 134 7.23 8.40 -9.44
CA THR A 134 6.95 8.48 -10.88
C THR A 134 5.61 7.85 -11.23
N GLU A 135 5.31 6.67 -10.69
CA GLU A 135 4.06 5.95 -10.93
C GLU A 135 2.84 6.77 -10.48
N VAL A 136 2.87 7.28 -9.25
CA VAL A 136 1.77 8.11 -8.70
C VAL A 136 1.59 9.41 -9.48
N LEU A 137 2.68 10.13 -9.77
CA LEU A 137 2.61 11.39 -10.52
C LEU A 137 2.18 11.16 -11.97
N SER A 138 2.60 10.05 -12.59
CA SER A 138 2.15 9.68 -13.93
C SER A 138 0.65 9.45 -13.97
N LEU A 139 0.10 8.73 -12.98
CA LEU A 139 -1.33 8.52 -12.87
C LEU A 139 -2.09 9.83 -12.66
N LEU A 140 -1.58 10.72 -11.81
CA LEU A 140 -2.17 12.05 -11.59
C LEU A 140 -2.19 12.87 -12.88
N LEU A 141 -1.10 12.85 -13.66
CA LEU A 141 -1.05 13.51 -14.97
C LEU A 141 -2.09 12.96 -15.96
N GLN A 142 -2.38 11.65 -15.92
CA GLN A 142 -3.42 11.07 -16.75
C GLN A 142 -4.79 11.66 -16.43
N TYR A 143 -5.10 11.79 -15.15
CA TYR A 143 -6.36 12.42 -14.73
C TYR A 143 -6.42 13.88 -15.18
N GLN A 144 -5.34 14.63 -15.03
CA GLN A 144 -5.24 16.01 -15.51
C GLN A 144 -5.44 16.10 -17.04
N LEU A 145 -4.87 15.16 -17.79
CA LEU A 145 -4.98 15.13 -19.24
C LEU A 145 -6.41 14.80 -19.69
N THR A 146 -7.08 13.87 -19.07
CA THR A 146 -8.46 13.51 -19.37
C THR A 146 -9.44 14.61 -18.97
N HIS A 147 -9.28 15.21 -17.78
CA HIS A 147 -10.07 16.34 -17.31
C HIS A 147 -9.86 17.58 -18.17
N GLY A 148 -8.60 17.90 -18.49
CA GLY A 148 -8.26 19.05 -19.35
C GLY A 148 -8.80 18.93 -20.78
N SER A 149 -9.22 17.73 -21.22
CA SER A 149 -9.94 17.48 -22.48
C SER A 149 -11.46 17.66 -22.38
N GLY A 150 -11.98 18.12 -21.25
CA GLY A 150 -13.40 18.35 -20.99
C GLY A 150 -14.18 17.13 -20.55
N LYS A 151 -13.50 16.12 -20.01
CA LYS A 151 -14.09 14.88 -19.51
C LYS A 151 -13.90 14.77 -18.00
N GLU A 152 -14.98 14.80 -17.26
CA GLU A 152 -14.95 14.62 -15.83
C GLU A 152 -14.80 13.14 -15.45
N CYS A 153 -14.10 12.87 -14.36
CA CYS A 153 -14.09 11.55 -13.77
C CYS A 153 -15.50 11.23 -13.28
N PRO A 154 -16.06 10.05 -13.60
CA PRO A 154 -17.37 9.67 -13.08
C PRO A 154 -17.31 9.59 -11.54
N PRO A 155 -18.41 9.96 -10.86
CA PRO A 155 -18.49 9.84 -9.42
C PRO A 155 -18.32 8.39 -8.96
N ILE A 156 -17.84 8.21 -7.74
CA ILE A 156 -17.70 6.90 -7.13
C ILE A 156 -19.11 6.28 -6.96
N GLY A 157 -19.33 5.17 -7.64
CA GLY A 157 -20.64 4.54 -7.71
C GLY A 157 -21.60 5.30 -8.64
N GLN A 158 -22.89 4.97 -8.57
CA GLN A 158 -23.94 5.71 -9.28
C GLN A 158 -24.54 6.83 -8.41
N ASN A 159 -23.69 7.46 -7.61
CA ASN A 159 -24.12 8.43 -6.61
C ASN A 159 -24.59 9.72 -7.28
N SER A 160 -25.61 10.33 -6.72
CA SER A 160 -26.13 11.59 -7.21
C SER A 160 -25.11 12.73 -7.03
N PRO A 161 -25.17 13.80 -7.85
CA PRO A 161 -24.36 15.00 -7.65
C PRO A 161 -24.42 15.57 -6.23
N GLU A 162 -25.55 15.39 -5.53
CA GLU A 162 -25.77 15.83 -4.15
C GLU A 162 -24.93 15.05 -3.12
N GLU A 163 -24.54 13.82 -3.43
CA GLU A 163 -23.62 13.05 -2.58
C GLU A 163 -22.16 13.47 -2.79
N LEU A 164 -21.81 13.97 -3.98
CA LEU A 164 -20.49 14.54 -4.28
C LEU A 164 -20.26 15.88 -3.56
N GLU A 165 -21.29 16.72 -3.43
CA GLU A 165 -21.20 17.96 -2.64
C GLU A 165 -21.02 17.67 -1.15
N LYS A 166 -21.51 16.53 -0.67
CA LYS A 166 -21.30 16.07 0.71
C LYS A 166 -19.91 15.45 0.94
N LEU A 167 -19.18 15.10 -0.11
CA LEU A 167 -17.77 14.72 -0.06
C LEU A 167 -16.90 15.96 0.17
N ASN A 168 -17.02 16.51 1.37
CA ASN A 168 -16.05 17.46 1.86
C ASN A 168 -14.70 16.73 1.96
N TRP A 169 -13.75 17.02 1.05
CA TRP A 169 -12.42 16.42 0.98
C TRP A 169 -11.65 16.54 2.31
N THR A 170 -12.00 17.50 3.16
CA THR A 170 -11.49 17.62 4.52
C THR A 170 -12.10 16.59 5.49
N LYS A 171 -13.27 15.99 5.14
CA LYS A 171 -13.83 14.83 5.86
C LYS A 171 -13.32 13.49 5.34
N GLY A 172 -12.66 13.46 4.19
CA GLY A 172 -12.08 12.23 3.60
C GLY A 172 -10.72 11.86 4.18
N ILE A 173 -10.06 12.76 4.91
CA ILE A 173 -9.17 12.33 5.98
C ILE A 173 -10.13 11.92 7.10
N ARG A 174 -10.63 10.69 7.04
CA ARG A 174 -10.87 10.00 8.29
C ARG A 174 -9.51 10.07 8.97
N GLU A 175 -9.34 10.99 9.89
CA GLU A 175 -8.69 10.59 11.09
C GLU A 175 -9.45 9.32 11.43
N HIS A 176 -8.81 8.19 11.22
CA HIS A 176 -9.11 7.07 12.06
C HIS A 176 -8.77 7.64 13.44
N SER A 177 -9.70 8.41 14.01
CA SER A 177 -9.87 8.44 15.44
C SER A 177 -9.92 6.96 15.71
N TYR A 178 -8.83 6.44 16.23
CA TYR A 178 -8.81 5.06 16.65
C TYR A 178 -9.81 5.02 17.79
N PRO A 179 -11.11 4.71 17.54
CA PRO A 179 -12.09 4.64 18.60
C PRO A 179 -11.65 3.63 19.65
N ASP A 180 -10.73 2.77 19.26
CA ASP A 180 -10.13 1.75 20.10
C ASP A 180 -9.17 2.29 21.16
N GLU A 181 -8.59 3.49 20.98
CA GLU A 181 -7.64 4.05 21.97
C GLU A 181 -8.34 4.45 23.27
N GLU A 182 -9.57 4.94 23.18
CA GLU A 182 -10.36 5.37 24.33
C GLU A 182 -11.01 4.21 25.10
N ILE A 183 -11.08 3.03 24.49
CA ILE A 183 -11.72 1.86 25.08
C ILE A 183 -10.78 0.71 25.37
N ASN A 184 -9.55 0.74 24.82
CA ASN A 184 -8.58 -0.33 25.03
C ASN A 184 -7.80 -0.11 26.33
N LEU A 185 -7.56 -1.20 27.06
CA LEU A 185 -6.65 -1.27 28.19
C LEU A 185 -5.64 -2.39 27.95
N GLY A 186 -4.34 -2.05 27.94
CA GLY A 186 -3.27 -3.02 27.81
C GLY A 186 -2.94 -3.64 29.17
N ILE A 187 -2.87 -4.95 29.26
CA ILE A 187 -2.56 -5.66 30.51
C ILE A 187 -1.46 -6.67 30.21
N ASP A 188 -0.34 -6.59 30.93
CA ASP A 188 0.70 -7.61 30.85
C ASP A 188 0.22 -8.96 31.41
N PHE A 189 0.84 -10.03 30.95
CA PHE A 189 0.50 -11.38 31.38
C PHE A 189 1.35 -11.82 32.57
N ASP A 190 2.67 -11.86 32.41
CA ASP A 190 3.60 -12.38 33.40
C ASP A 190 3.86 -11.32 34.51
N GLY A 191 3.48 -11.59 35.73
CA GLY A 191 3.60 -10.66 36.86
C GLY A 191 2.38 -9.79 37.12
N VAL A 192 1.36 -9.84 36.23
CA VAL A 192 0.11 -9.07 36.38
C VAL A 192 -1.12 -10.00 36.38
N ILE A 193 -1.32 -10.83 35.36
CA ILE A 193 -2.41 -11.83 35.31
C ILE A 193 -1.90 -13.16 35.86
N HIS A 194 -0.79 -13.66 35.33
CA HIS A 194 -0.09 -14.86 35.75
C HIS A 194 0.94 -14.53 36.83
N LYS A 195 0.98 -15.26 37.92
CA LYS A 195 1.82 -14.96 39.09
C LYS A 195 3.31 -14.95 38.80
N ASN A 196 3.78 -15.79 37.85
CA ASN A 196 5.14 -15.81 37.33
C ASN A 196 6.24 -15.87 38.42
N SER A 197 6.05 -16.70 39.46
CA SER A 197 6.92 -16.74 40.65
C SER A 197 8.37 -17.16 40.38
N LYS A 198 8.60 -17.87 39.25
CA LYS A 198 9.94 -18.34 38.82
C LYS A 198 10.54 -17.46 37.69
N GLY A 199 9.90 -16.37 37.28
CA GLY A 199 10.32 -15.58 36.15
C GLY A 199 10.32 -16.36 34.84
N PHE A 200 11.25 -16.08 33.94
CA PHE A 200 11.45 -16.88 32.73
C PHE A 200 12.17 -18.18 33.08
N PHE A 201 11.39 -19.24 33.32
CA PHE A 201 11.91 -20.54 33.71
C PHE A 201 12.25 -21.39 32.48
N ASP A 202 11.24 -22.07 31.92
CA ASP A 202 11.38 -22.94 30.74
C ASP A 202 10.46 -22.50 29.58
N GLY A 203 9.86 -21.33 29.71
CA GLY A 203 8.92 -20.77 28.73
C GLY A 203 7.48 -21.26 28.91
N THR A 204 7.23 -22.24 29.79
CA THR A 204 5.86 -22.69 30.09
C THR A 204 5.10 -21.68 30.96
N ILE A 205 3.79 -21.89 31.11
CA ILE A 205 2.95 -21.14 32.04
C ILE A 205 2.64 -22.06 33.21
N TYR A 206 3.33 -21.87 34.33
CA TYR A 206 3.40 -22.84 35.44
C TYR A 206 2.60 -22.44 36.68
N ASP A 207 2.33 -21.14 36.85
CA ASP A 207 1.58 -20.66 38.03
C ASP A 207 0.09 -20.44 37.71
N GLY A 208 -0.67 -20.19 38.76
CA GLY A 208 -2.03 -19.68 38.69
C GLY A 208 -2.09 -18.16 38.55
N PRO A 209 -3.32 -17.60 38.52
CA PRO A 209 -3.51 -16.16 38.53
C PRO A 209 -3.06 -15.51 39.85
N ILE A 210 -2.76 -14.21 39.77
CA ILE A 210 -2.58 -13.36 40.94
C ILE A 210 -3.93 -13.21 41.65
N ASP A 211 -3.88 -13.13 43.00
CA ASP A 211 -5.09 -12.94 43.78
C ASP A 211 -5.83 -11.65 43.38
N GLY A 212 -7.15 -11.74 43.18
CA GLY A 212 -7.99 -10.63 42.74
C GLY A 212 -8.07 -10.42 41.22
N THR A 213 -7.32 -11.19 40.41
CA THR A 213 -7.32 -11.07 38.94
C THR A 213 -8.72 -11.18 38.35
N GLU A 214 -9.52 -12.15 38.76
CA GLU A 214 -10.86 -12.37 38.23
C GLU A 214 -11.77 -11.15 38.43
N ASP A 215 -11.83 -10.63 39.66
CA ASP A 215 -12.64 -9.45 39.99
C ASP A 215 -12.17 -8.22 39.23
N ALA A 216 -10.85 -8.06 39.09
CA ALA A 216 -10.24 -6.95 38.32
C ALA A 216 -10.62 -7.03 36.84
N LEU A 217 -10.41 -8.18 36.21
CA LEU A 217 -10.75 -8.38 34.78
C LEU A 217 -12.23 -8.18 34.52
N LYS A 218 -13.11 -8.74 35.36
CA LYS A 218 -14.56 -8.57 35.28
C LYS A 218 -14.97 -7.10 35.38
N LYS A 219 -14.40 -6.37 36.32
CA LYS A 219 -14.71 -4.94 36.52
C LYS A 219 -14.20 -4.08 35.37
N LEU A 220 -13.00 -4.35 34.88
CA LEU A 220 -12.37 -3.59 33.81
C LEU A 220 -13.04 -3.88 32.45
N SER A 221 -13.39 -5.14 32.16
CA SER A 221 -14.04 -5.53 30.91
C SER A 221 -15.43 -4.94 30.75
N ALA A 222 -16.09 -4.52 31.83
CA ALA A 222 -17.36 -3.82 31.77
C ALA A 222 -17.24 -2.40 31.14
N LYS A 223 -16.02 -1.83 31.11
CA LYS A 223 -15.79 -0.47 30.60
C LYS A 223 -14.78 -0.44 29.45
N TYR A 224 -13.81 -1.35 29.42
CA TYR A 224 -12.69 -1.35 28.48
C TYR A 224 -12.60 -2.66 27.71
N THR A 225 -12.10 -2.60 26.49
CA THR A 225 -11.63 -3.77 25.77
C THR A 225 -10.26 -4.16 26.30
N LEU A 226 -10.15 -5.31 26.94
CA LEU A 226 -8.92 -5.75 27.56
C LEU A 226 -8.03 -6.49 26.55
N ILE A 227 -6.80 -6.01 26.38
CA ILE A 227 -5.80 -6.61 25.49
C ILE A 227 -4.64 -7.12 26.34
N CYS A 228 -4.44 -8.42 26.33
CA CYS A 228 -3.27 -9.04 26.95
C CYS A 228 -2.04 -8.78 26.08
N TYR A 229 -1.11 -8.01 26.58
CA TYR A 229 0.08 -7.58 25.87
C TYR A 229 1.31 -8.13 26.58
N THR A 230 2.08 -9.00 25.92
CA THR A 230 3.20 -9.69 26.56
C THR A 230 4.26 -10.14 25.57
N ALA A 231 5.53 -10.09 25.97
CA ALA A 231 6.64 -10.60 25.19
C ALA A 231 6.55 -12.12 24.94
N LYS A 232 5.78 -12.87 25.72
CA LYS A 232 5.56 -14.31 25.54
C LYS A 232 4.82 -14.62 24.22
N ALA A 233 4.03 -13.68 23.72
CA ALA A 233 3.25 -13.82 22.49
C ALA A 233 4.06 -13.51 21.19
N LYS A 234 5.38 -13.25 21.27
CA LYS A 234 6.20 -12.99 20.06
C LYS A 234 6.18 -14.19 19.12
N PRO A 235 5.92 -13.99 17.80
CA PRO A 235 5.76 -15.07 16.83
C PRO A 235 7.06 -15.79 16.49
N ASP A 236 8.22 -15.15 16.73
CA ASP A 236 9.56 -15.69 16.48
C ASP A 236 10.13 -16.51 17.65
N ARG A 237 9.36 -16.68 18.72
CA ARG A 237 9.76 -17.54 19.84
C ARG A 237 9.68 -19.02 19.49
N MET A 238 10.61 -19.79 20.07
CA MET A 238 10.58 -21.25 19.96
C MET A 238 9.25 -21.81 20.50
N LEU A 239 8.73 -22.82 19.81
CA LEU A 239 7.56 -23.56 20.27
C LEU A 239 7.88 -24.32 21.56
N ILE A 240 7.00 -24.24 22.54
CA ILE A 240 7.07 -25.01 23.76
C ILE A 240 6.03 -26.14 23.68
N ASN A 241 6.48 -27.39 23.70
CA ASN A 241 5.60 -28.55 23.48
C ASN A 241 4.76 -28.44 22.19
N GLY A 242 5.34 -27.90 21.12
CA GLY A 242 4.68 -27.70 19.82
C GLY A 242 3.67 -26.56 19.77
N LYS A 243 3.61 -25.70 20.80
CA LYS A 243 2.67 -24.56 20.89
C LYS A 243 3.40 -23.21 20.89
N THR A 244 2.77 -22.23 20.30
CA THR A 244 3.19 -20.82 20.40
C THR A 244 2.85 -20.27 21.77
N GLY A 245 3.54 -19.18 22.18
CA GLY A 245 3.21 -18.48 23.42
C GLY A 245 1.77 -17.97 23.46
N THR A 246 1.24 -17.55 22.34
CA THR A 246 -0.15 -17.09 22.21
C THR A 246 -1.14 -18.23 22.46
N GLU A 247 -0.91 -19.44 21.89
CA GLU A 247 -1.76 -20.61 22.12
C GLU A 247 -1.75 -21.03 23.58
N MET A 248 -0.57 -21.06 24.20
CA MET A 248 -0.44 -21.40 25.63
C MET A 248 -1.17 -20.40 26.53
N ILE A 249 -1.09 -19.10 26.23
CA ILE A 249 -1.79 -18.06 27.00
C ILE A 249 -3.31 -18.24 26.86
N TRP A 250 -3.82 -18.48 25.67
CA TRP A 250 -5.26 -18.71 25.48
C TRP A 250 -5.77 -19.97 26.19
N GLU A 251 -4.98 -21.05 26.19
CA GLU A 251 -5.34 -22.27 26.94
C GLU A 251 -5.35 -22.00 28.45
N TRP A 252 -4.37 -21.24 28.94
CA TRP A 252 -4.31 -20.87 30.35
C TRP A 252 -5.48 -19.94 30.73
N LEU A 253 -5.81 -18.93 29.91
CA LEU A 253 -6.97 -18.06 30.13
C LEU A 253 -8.27 -18.86 30.18
N LYS A 254 -8.46 -19.82 29.27
CA LYS A 254 -9.62 -20.73 29.26
C LYS A 254 -9.68 -21.59 30.51
N LYS A 255 -8.55 -22.11 30.98
CA LYS A 255 -8.48 -22.92 32.21
C LYS A 255 -9.05 -22.20 33.43
N TYR A 256 -8.88 -20.86 33.47
CA TYR A 256 -9.36 -20.03 34.57
C TYR A 256 -10.64 -19.23 34.22
N ASN A 257 -11.25 -19.48 33.09
CA ASN A 257 -12.44 -18.76 32.56
C ASN A 257 -12.20 -17.25 32.38
N PHE A 258 -10.97 -16.84 32.06
CA PHE A 258 -10.62 -15.44 31.82
C PHE A 258 -10.68 -15.05 30.34
N ASP A 259 -10.77 -16.02 29.45
CA ASP A 259 -10.88 -15.84 28.00
C ASP A 259 -12.11 -14.98 27.60
N GLN A 260 -13.17 -15.03 28.40
CA GLN A 260 -14.34 -14.17 28.20
C GLN A 260 -14.10 -12.66 28.44
N TYR A 261 -13.04 -12.30 29.15
CA TYR A 261 -12.70 -10.91 29.47
C TYR A 261 -11.63 -10.33 28.55
N ILE A 262 -10.80 -11.16 27.92
CA ILE A 262 -9.66 -10.76 27.09
C ILE A 262 -10.04 -10.84 25.62
N SER A 263 -9.96 -9.72 24.92
CA SER A 263 -10.31 -9.65 23.49
C SER A 263 -9.17 -10.08 22.57
N LYS A 264 -7.92 -9.89 22.98
CA LYS A 264 -6.74 -10.16 22.16
C LYS A 264 -5.53 -10.47 23.02
N VAL A 265 -4.67 -11.38 22.53
CA VAL A 265 -3.32 -11.62 23.06
C VAL A 265 -2.33 -11.21 21.98
N THR A 266 -1.34 -10.37 22.33
CA THR A 266 -0.37 -9.83 21.36
C THR A 266 0.99 -9.54 22.02
N SER A 267 2.05 -9.53 21.22
CA SER A 267 3.36 -9.02 21.62
C SER A 267 3.60 -7.57 21.19
N GLU A 268 2.73 -7.04 20.35
CA GLU A 268 2.80 -5.65 19.91
C GLU A 268 2.09 -4.77 20.93
N LYS A 269 2.73 -3.66 21.30
CA LYS A 269 2.14 -2.70 22.22
C LYS A 269 0.87 -2.10 21.61
N PRO A 270 -0.34 -2.42 22.15
CA PRO A 270 -1.58 -1.92 21.60
C PRO A 270 -1.74 -0.41 21.89
N ARG A 271 -2.51 0.29 21.09
CA ARG A 271 -3.00 1.61 21.50
C ARG A 271 -4.03 1.42 22.61
N ALA A 272 -3.83 2.09 23.71
CA ALA A 272 -4.67 1.94 24.90
C ALA A 272 -4.63 3.21 25.75
N VAL A 273 -5.68 3.44 26.53
CA VAL A 273 -5.77 4.57 27.49
C VAL A 273 -4.78 4.44 28.64
N ALA A 274 -4.41 3.20 28.99
CA ALA A 274 -3.42 2.89 30.00
C ALA A 274 -2.85 1.47 29.82
N TYR A 275 -1.73 1.23 30.49
CA TYR A 275 -1.08 -0.09 30.55
C TYR A 275 -0.92 -0.49 32.01
N ILE A 276 -1.30 -1.73 32.33
CA ILE A 276 -1.08 -2.36 33.63
C ILE A 276 0.07 -3.35 33.42
N ASP A 277 1.21 -3.08 34.03
CA ASP A 277 2.48 -3.77 33.81
C ASP A 277 3.30 -3.73 35.07
N ASP A 278 3.92 -4.84 35.48
CA ASP A 278 4.72 -4.96 36.72
C ASP A 278 6.10 -4.28 36.63
N LYS A 279 6.54 -3.98 35.37
CA LYS A 279 7.86 -3.39 35.08
C LYS A 279 7.80 -1.97 34.55
N ALA A 280 6.60 -1.43 34.37
CA ALA A 280 6.45 -0.09 33.80
C ALA A 280 6.76 1.01 34.85
N ILE A 281 7.62 1.93 34.48
CA ILE A 281 7.82 3.18 35.19
C ILE A 281 6.95 4.26 34.56
N LYS A 282 6.16 4.97 35.37
CA LYS A 282 5.37 6.10 34.89
C LYS A 282 6.30 7.25 34.55
N PHE A 283 6.39 7.56 33.26
CA PHE A 283 7.17 8.70 32.78
C PHE A 283 6.41 10.01 33.03
N ASN A 284 6.99 10.90 33.83
CA ASN A 284 6.54 12.29 34.00
C ASN A 284 7.58 13.25 33.39
N ASP A 285 8.85 13.10 33.80
CA ASP A 285 10.01 13.79 33.28
C ASP A 285 11.26 12.91 33.49
N TRP A 286 12.39 13.25 32.87
CA TRP A 286 13.60 12.45 32.94
C TRP A 286 14.22 12.41 34.35
N ASP A 287 14.13 13.49 35.14
CA ASP A 287 14.72 13.54 36.45
C ASP A 287 14.00 12.60 37.44
N SER A 288 12.66 12.56 37.38
CA SER A 288 11.87 11.62 38.19
C SER A 288 12.06 10.18 37.68
N CYS A 289 12.10 9.94 36.37
CA CYS A 289 12.33 8.61 35.80
C CYS A 289 13.70 8.04 36.25
N LEU A 290 14.77 8.83 36.17
CA LEU A 290 16.11 8.40 36.62
C LEU A 290 16.18 8.15 38.10
N LYS A 291 15.44 8.91 38.96
CA LYS A 291 15.33 8.65 40.38
C LYS A 291 14.65 7.31 40.67
N ASP A 292 13.58 7.00 39.95
CA ASP A 292 12.85 5.73 40.12
C ASP A 292 13.67 4.54 39.65
N LEU A 293 14.44 4.68 38.55
CA LEU A 293 15.41 3.66 38.13
C LEU A 293 16.51 3.40 39.16
N LYS A 294 17.02 4.46 39.81
CA LYS A 294 17.99 4.32 40.90
C LYS A 294 17.42 3.64 42.14
N LYS A 295 16.16 3.96 42.51
CA LYS A 295 15.48 3.30 43.64
C LYS A 295 15.24 1.81 43.39
N GLY A 296 15.06 1.44 42.14
CA GLY A 296 14.86 0.05 41.71
C GLY A 296 16.16 -0.71 41.41
N ASP A 297 17.33 -0.14 41.74
CA ASP A 297 18.67 -0.72 41.46
C ASP A 297 18.86 -1.12 40.00
N ILE A 298 18.26 -0.36 39.06
CA ILE A 298 18.37 -0.62 37.61
C ILE A 298 19.57 0.13 37.00
N ILE A 299 19.91 1.32 37.54
CA ILE A 299 21.07 2.14 37.17
C ILE A 299 21.82 2.70 38.40
#